data_7d1cf311ef06b1167cf48135e33d618d
#
_entry.id   7d1cf311ef06b1167cf48135e33d618d
#
_cell.length_a   1.000
_cell.length_b   1.000
_cell.length_c   1.000
_cell.angle_alpha   90.00
_cell.angle_beta   90.00
_cell.angle_gamma   90.00
#
_symmetry.space_group_name_H-M   'P 1'
#
loop_
_entity.id
_entity.type
_entity.pdbx_description
1 polymer ?
#
loop_
_entity_poly.entity_id
_entity_poly.type
_entity_poly.pdbx_seq_one_letter_code
_entity_poly.pdbx_strand_id
1 'polypeptide(L)'
;MACIDVTGRDCLVVGGGRVADEKVQGLLACGAEVTVVAPEVDDAICALPVHVLERPFTSSDVVGRFLVIAATNDRSVNRLVSRVADERQTLCNVADDPELCNFILPALVRREPIVVGVSTGGASPALAQRLRDDIGDLIGPEHVELAERLAALRPWAKSELGTYEERRDFFSRLVEEALT
;
A
#
# COMPACT_ATOMS: atom_id res chain seq x y z
N MET A 1 10.54 3.48 7.99
CA MET A 1 9.37 3.10 7.18
C MET A 1 9.59 1.67 6.72
N ALA A 2 8.56 0.83 6.75
CA ALA A 2 8.62 -0.56 6.25
C ALA A 2 7.66 -0.71 5.06
N CYS A 3 8.05 -1.48 4.05
CA CYS A 3 7.16 -1.95 3.00
C CYS A 3 6.59 -3.31 3.41
N ILE A 4 5.26 -3.44 3.38
CA ILE A 4 4.57 -4.68 3.72
C ILE A 4 4.09 -5.32 2.42
N ASP A 5 4.44 -6.58 2.20
CA ASP A 5 3.94 -7.37 1.09
C ASP A 5 2.56 -7.95 1.46
N VAL A 6 1.56 -7.53 0.70
CA VAL A 6 0.16 -7.97 0.86
C VAL A 6 -0.28 -8.92 -0.24
N THR A 7 0.63 -9.34 -1.12
CA THR A 7 0.31 -10.26 -2.23
C THR A 7 -0.31 -11.56 -1.72
N GLY A 8 -1.53 -11.87 -2.18
CA GLY A 8 -2.31 -13.04 -1.76
C GLY A 8 -2.71 -13.03 -0.27
N ARG A 9 -2.68 -11.86 0.38
CA ARG A 9 -3.11 -11.72 1.77
C ARG A 9 -4.55 -11.24 1.86
N ASP A 10 -5.29 -11.84 2.79
CA ASP A 10 -6.67 -11.45 3.11
C ASP A 10 -6.70 -10.06 3.76
N CYS A 11 -7.25 -9.08 3.03
CA CYS A 11 -7.44 -7.72 3.50
C CYS A 11 -8.94 -7.40 3.59
N LEU A 12 -9.33 -6.67 4.63
CA LEU A 12 -10.70 -6.21 4.83
C LEU A 12 -10.80 -4.70 4.65
N VAL A 13 -11.79 -4.25 3.90
CA VAL A 13 -12.20 -2.84 3.85
C VAL A 13 -13.63 -2.73 4.41
N VAL A 14 -13.79 -1.93 5.45
CA VAL A 14 -15.09 -1.64 6.07
C VAL A 14 -15.54 -0.27 5.60
N GLY A 15 -16.59 -0.23 4.79
CA GLY A 15 -17.13 0.93 4.09
C GLY A 15 -17.32 0.64 2.60
N GLY A 16 -18.28 1.30 1.97
CA GLY A 16 -18.69 1.03 0.58
C GLY A 16 -18.69 2.25 -0.34
N GLY A 17 -18.25 3.41 0.12
CA GLY A 17 -18.25 4.65 -0.66
C GLY A 17 -16.88 4.97 -1.31
N ARG A 18 -16.76 6.18 -1.86
CA ARG A 18 -15.57 6.65 -2.62
C ARG A 18 -14.25 6.44 -1.89
N VAL A 19 -14.17 6.71 -0.58
CA VAL A 19 -12.90 6.52 0.17
C VAL A 19 -12.55 5.04 0.26
N ALA A 20 -13.54 4.17 0.45
CA ALA A 20 -13.34 2.73 0.44
C ALA A 20 -12.85 2.24 -0.93
N ASP A 21 -13.42 2.74 -2.03
CA ASP A 21 -13.00 2.42 -3.40
C ASP A 21 -11.51 2.73 -3.61
N GLU A 22 -11.06 3.94 -3.24
CA GLU A 22 -9.64 4.31 -3.32
C GLU A 22 -8.73 3.32 -2.56
N LYS A 23 -9.16 2.84 -1.39
CA LYS A 23 -8.39 1.86 -0.59
C LYS A 23 -8.41 0.47 -1.19
N VAL A 24 -9.55 0.04 -1.70
CA VAL A 24 -9.72 -1.24 -2.42
C VAL A 24 -8.78 -1.29 -3.62
N GLN A 25 -8.82 -0.27 -4.48
CA GLN A 25 -7.94 -0.19 -5.65
C GLN A 25 -6.45 -0.23 -5.27
N GLY A 26 -6.07 0.50 -4.20
CA GLY A 26 -4.70 0.49 -3.68
C GLY A 26 -4.23 -0.89 -3.19
N LEU A 27 -5.10 -1.66 -2.55
CA LEU A 27 -4.83 -3.02 -2.09
C LEU A 27 -4.75 -4.01 -3.26
N LEU A 28 -5.69 -3.93 -4.21
CA LEU A 28 -5.70 -4.76 -5.42
C LEU A 28 -4.45 -4.54 -6.27
N ALA A 29 -4.01 -3.28 -6.42
CA ALA A 29 -2.76 -2.96 -7.11
C ALA A 29 -1.51 -3.54 -6.43
N CYS A 30 -1.61 -3.92 -5.14
CA CYS A 30 -0.56 -4.64 -4.41
C CYS A 30 -0.78 -6.17 -4.39
N GLY A 31 -1.74 -6.70 -5.14
CA GLY A 31 -2.02 -8.13 -5.24
C GLY A 31 -2.72 -8.73 -4.01
N ALA A 32 -3.38 -7.92 -3.18
CA ALA A 32 -4.13 -8.40 -2.03
C ALA A 32 -5.45 -9.06 -2.45
N GLU A 33 -5.92 -10.02 -1.65
CA GLU A 33 -7.29 -10.52 -1.70
C GLU A 33 -8.19 -9.64 -0.84
N VAL A 34 -9.16 -8.96 -1.45
CA VAL A 34 -9.93 -7.93 -0.77
C VAL A 34 -11.37 -8.36 -0.52
N THR A 35 -11.80 -8.26 0.74
CA THR A 35 -13.20 -8.33 1.14
C THR A 35 -13.68 -6.94 1.52
N VAL A 36 -14.87 -6.55 1.05
CA VAL A 36 -15.53 -5.29 1.41
C VAL A 36 -16.77 -5.58 2.22
N VAL A 37 -16.95 -4.88 3.34
CA VAL A 37 -18.14 -4.99 4.21
C VAL A 37 -18.76 -3.61 4.41
N ALA A 38 -19.98 -3.45 3.95
CA ALA A 38 -20.79 -2.25 4.20
C ALA A 38 -22.29 -2.55 4.00
N PRO A 39 -23.22 -1.80 4.64
CA PRO A 39 -24.66 -1.94 4.35
C PRO A 39 -25.02 -1.58 2.91
N GLU A 40 -24.28 -0.65 2.31
CA GLU A 40 -24.40 -0.21 0.90
C GLU A 40 -23.00 -0.12 0.30
N VAL A 41 -22.84 -0.63 -0.92
CA VAL A 41 -21.55 -0.63 -1.63
C VAL A 41 -21.74 -0.01 -3.02
N ASP A 42 -20.90 0.95 -3.36
CA ASP A 42 -20.91 1.62 -4.65
C ASP A 42 -20.67 0.63 -5.80
N ASP A 43 -21.38 0.80 -6.91
CA ASP A 43 -21.25 -0.04 -8.11
C ASP A 43 -19.80 -0.12 -8.62
N ALA A 44 -19.04 0.95 -8.44
CA ALA A 44 -17.62 0.99 -8.81
C ALA A 44 -16.80 -0.09 -8.07
N ILE A 45 -17.08 -0.32 -6.78
CA ILE A 45 -16.44 -1.38 -5.98
C ILE A 45 -16.95 -2.75 -6.40
N CYS A 46 -18.27 -2.88 -6.65
CA CYS A 46 -18.87 -4.14 -7.07
C CYS A 46 -18.32 -4.64 -8.43
N ALA A 47 -17.82 -3.75 -9.27
CA ALA A 47 -17.20 -4.08 -10.56
C ALA A 47 -15.74 -4.58 -10.43
N LEU A 48 -15.12 -4.45 -9.25
CA LEU A 48 -13.75 -4.90 -8.99
C LEU A 48 -13.69 -6.38 -8.58
N PRO A 49 -12.54 -7.05 -8.71
CA PRO A 49 -12.35 -8.42 -8.29
C PRO A 49 -12.24 -8.55 -6.76
N VAL A 50 -13.32 -8.26 -6.04
CA VAL A 50 -13.40 -8.25 -4.58
C VAL A 50 -14.56 -9.12 -4.09
N HIS A 51 -14.49 -9.56 -2.84
CA HIS A 51 -15.61 -10.23 -2.18
C HIS A 51 -16.44 -9.19 -1.43
N VAL A 52 -17.68 -8.96 -1.85
CA VAL A 52 -18.59 -7.99 -1.25
C VAL A 52 -19.55 -8.66 -0.26
N LEU A 53 -19.66 -8.08 0.94
CA LEU A 53 -20.61 -8.46 1.98
C LEU A 53 -21.52 -7.26 2.28
N GLU A 54 -22.68 -7.18 1.63
CA GLU A 54 -23.65 -6.10 1.83
C GLU A 54 -24.43 -6.32 3.14
N ARG A 55 -23.81 -5.92 4.24
CA ARG A 55 -24.37 -5.93 5.60
C ARG A 55 -23.56 -5.05 6.54
N PRO A 56 -24.08 -4.72 7.72
CA PRO A 56 -23.27 -4.08 8.75
C PRO A 56 -22.04 -4.92 9.14
N PHE A 57 -20.96 -4.20 9.51
CA PHE A 57 -19.75 -4.80 10.06
C PHE A 57 -20.01 -5.54 11.36
N THR A 58 -19.34 -6.65 11.57
CA THR A 58 -19.31 -7.41 12.82
C THR A 58 -17.86 -7.71 13.25
N SER A 59 -17.63 -7.89 14.54
CA SER A 59 -16.28 -8.18 15.07
C SER A 59 -15.66 -9.47 14.51
N SER A 60 -16.47 -10.39 14.00
CA SER A 60 -16.00 -11.61 13.35
C SER A 60 -15.36 -11.38 11.99
N ASP A 61 -15.64 -10.24 11.34
CA ASP A 61 -15.10 -9.94 10.01
C ASP A 61 -13.57 -9.70 10.02
N VAL A 62 -13.02 -9.35 11.18
CA VAL A 62 -11.58 -9.16 11.39
C VAL A 62 -10.83 -10.49 11.55
N VAL A 63 -11.54 -11.58 11.84
CA VAL A 63 -10.90 -12.89 12.11
C VAL A 63 -10.16 -13.39 10.88
N GLY A 64 -8.87 -13.70 11.03
CA GLY A 64 -8.02 -14.22 9.96
C GLY A 64 -7.55 -13.17 8.95
N ARG A 65 -7.93 -11.90 9.10
CA ARG A 65 -7.49 -10.83 8.21
C ARG A 65 -6.05 -10.41 8.53
N PHE A 66 -5.27 -10.22 7.49
CA PHE A 66 -3.92 -9.69 7.61
C PHE A 66 -3.92 -8.19 7.90
N LEU A 67 -4.85 -7.47 7.27
CA LEU A 67 -4.95 -6.02 7.35
C LEU A 67 -6.43 -5.59 7.25
N VAL A 68 -6.80 -4.56 7.99
CA VAL A 68 -8.15 -3.97 7.96
C VAL A 68 -8.05 -2.48 7.71
N ILE A 69 -8.89 -1.96 6.81
CA ILE A 69 -9.07 -0.52 6.60
C ILE A 69 -10.51 -0.16 6.92
N ALA A 70 -10.71 0.77 7.85
CA ALA A 70 -12.01 1.38 8.12
C ALA A 70 -12.13 2.69 7.34
N ALA A 71 -13.11 2.76 6.43
CA ALA A 71 -13.37 3.89 5.56
C ALA A 71 -14.89 4.21 5.54
N THR A 72 -15.50 4.26 6.73
CA THR A 72 -16.92 4.60 6.89
C THR A 72 -17.11 6.02 7.40
N ASN A 73 -18.29 6.60 7.18
CA ASN A 73 -18.69 7.88 7.76
C ASN A 73 -19.16 7.73 9.23
N ASP A 74 -19.35 6.49 9.69
CA ASP A 74 -19.77 6.20 11.07
C ASP A 74 -18.55 6.02 11.98
N ARG A 75 -18.27 7.06 12.78
CA ARG A 75 -17.14 7.05 13.71
C ARG A 75 -17.26 5.95 14.78
N SER A 76 -18.46 5.50 15.11
CA SER A 76 -18.67 4.42 16.08
C SER A 76 -18.23 3.07 15.49
N VAL A 77 -18.53 2.81 14.23
CA VAL A 77 -18.04 1.65 13.47
C VAL A 77 -16.54 1.69 13.34
N ASN A 78 -15.96 2.83 12.94
CA ASN A 78 -14.51 3.00 12.79
C ASN A 78 -13.77 2.69 14.12
N ARG A 79 -14.26 3.19 15.25
CA ARG A 79 -13.70 2.86 16.58
C ARG A 79 -13.85 1.38 16.94
N LEU A 80 -14.98 0.77 16.59
CA LEU A 80 -15.18 -0.66 16.81
C LEU A 80 -14.18 -1.49 16.00
N VAL A 81 -13.99 -1.16 14.71
CA VAL A 81 -13.00 -1.81 13.83
C VAL A 81 -11.60 -1.71 14.43
N SER A 82 -11.17 -0.49 14.79
CA SER A 82 -9.85 -0.24 15.38
C SER A 82 -9.63 -1.08 16.65
N ARG A 83 -10.59 -1.03 17.59
CA ARG A 83 -10.50 -1.80 18.84
C ARG A 83 -10.40 -3.31 18.58
N VAL A 84 -11.26 -3.85 17.72
CA VAL A 84 -11.25 -5.29 17.42
C VAL A 84 -9.98 -5.71 16.71
N ALA A 85 -9.44 -4.86 15.81
CA ALA A 85 -8.17 -5.11 15.15
C ALA A 85 -7.00 -5.11 16.15
N ASP A 86 -6.98 -4.18 17.10
CA ASP A 86 -5.96 -4.11 18.15
C ASP A 86 -5.99 -5.34 19.06
N GLU A 87 -7.18 -5.73 19.56
CA GLU A 87 -7.37 -6.96 20.34
C GLU A 87 -6.87 -8.22 19.63
N ARG A 88 -6.85 -8.22 18.29
CA ARG A 88 -6.41 -9.34 17.46
C ARG A 88 -5.01 -9.19 16.88
N GLN A 89 -4.32 -8.10 17.23
CA GLN A 89 -3.00 -7.75 16.69
C GLN A 89 -2.99 -7.70 15.16
N THR A 90 -4.10 -7.26 14.56
CA THR A 90 -4.26 -7.07 13.12
C THR A 90 -3.88 -5.65 12.75
N LEU A 91 -3.22 -5.47 11.60
CA LEU A 91 -2.91 -4.15 11.07
C LEU A 91 -4.22 -3.39 10.77
N CYS A 92 -4.35 -2.17 11.30
CA CYS A 92 -5.54 -1.34 11.16
C CYS A 92 -5.21 0.08 10.74
N ASN A 93 -5.85 0.53 9.67
CA ASN A 93 -5.87 1.92 9.26
C ASN A 93 -7.31 2.43 9.27
N VAL A 94 -7.53 3.58 9.88
CA VAL A 94 -8.82 4.27 9.86
C VAL A 94 -8.67 5.55 9.04
N ALA A 95 -9.46 5.68 7.99
CA ALA A 95 -9.42 6.87 7.14
C ALA A 95 -9.74 8.13 7.98
N ASP A 96 -8.91 9.15 7.82
CA ASP A 96 -9.03 10.48 8.47
C ASP A 96 -9.01 10.48 10.02
N ASP A 97 -8.62 9.36 10.68
CA ASP A 97 -8.48 9.29 12.13
C ASP A 97 -7.17 8.58 12.55
N PRO A 98 -6.02 9.29 12.52
CA PRO A 98 -4.70 8.71 12.82
C PRO A 98 -4.57 8.10 14.23
N GLU A 99 -5.35 8.58 15.21
CA GLU A 99 -5.34 8.06 16.58
C GLU A 99 -5.87 6.62 16.68
N LEU A 100 -6.70 6.22 15.72
CA LEU A 100 -7.26 4.88 15.61
C LEU A 100 -6.43 3.93 14.74
N CYS A 101 -5.29 4.40 14.22
CA CYS A 101 -4.43 3.64 13.34
C CYS A 101 -3.25 3.02 14.09
N ASN A 102 -2.92 1.74 13.80
CA ASN A 102 -1.65 1.15 14.21
C ASN A 102 -0.63 1.08 13.05
N PHE A 103 -1.07 1.44 11.82
CA PHE A 103 -0.17 1.74 10.70
C PHE A 103 -0.74 2.86 9.84
N ILE A 104 0.12 3.56 9.11
CA ILE A 104 -0.23 4.70 8.26
C ILE A 104 0.11 4.38 6.81
N LEU A 105 -0.80 4.73 5.90
CA LEU A 105 -0.54 4.70 4.47
C LEU A 105 0.14 6.01 4.05
N PRO A 106 1.37 5.98 3.51
CA PRO A 106 2.05 7.17 3.02
C PRO A 106 1.42 7.68 1.71
N ALA A 107 1.73 8.91 1.34
CA ALA A 107 1.50 9.36 -0.03
C ALA A 107 2.50 8.64 -0.96
N LEU A 108 2.00 7.99 -2.03
CA LEU A 108 2.80 7.12 -2.88
C LEU A 108 3.00 7.69 -4.27
N VAL A 109 4.25 7.70 -4.75
CA VAL A 109 4.57 7.71 -6.18
C VAL A 109 4.69 6.26 -6.63
N ARG A 110 3.96 5.88 -7.67
CA ARG A 110 4.08 4.57 -8.32
C ARG A 110 4.50 4.74 -9.77
N ARG A 111 5.66 4.21 -10.10
CA ARG A 111 6.20 4.06 -11.46
C ARG A 111 6.87 2.69 -11.51
N GLU A 112 6.07 1.64 -11.57
CA GLU A 112 6.58 0.27 -11.44
C GLU A 112 7.79 0.01 -12.33
N PRO A 113 8.83 -0.63 -11.78
CA PRO A 113 8.92 -1.24 -10.44
C PRO A 113 9.33 -0.28 -9.30
N ILE A 114 9.37 1.04 -9.55
CA ILE A 114 9.78 2.04 -8.56
C ILE A 114 8.57 2.49 -7.74
N VAL A 115 8.69 2.44 -6.42
CA VAL A 115 7.69 2.98 -5.49
C VAL A 115 8.39 3.87 -4.48
N VAL A 116 7.88 5.10 -4.31
CA VAL A 116 8.37 6.04 -3.29
C VAL A 116 7.24 6.41 -2.34
N GLY A 117 7.45 6.21 -1.05
CA GLY A 117 6.51 6.59 -0.01
C GLY A 117 6.95 7.88 0.69
N VAL A 118 6.05 8.86 0.78
CA VAL A 118 6.28 10.13 1.47
C VAL A 118 5.38 10.22 2.69
N SER A 119 5.97 10.43 3.86
CA SER A 119 5.25 10.62 5.12
C SER A 119 5.83 11.80 5.88
N THR A 120 4.97 12.60 6.47
CA THR A 120 5.34 13.69 7.38
C THR A 120 5.11 13.32 8.85
N GLY A 121 4.96 12.02 9.16
CA GLY A 121 4.65 11.58 10.53
C GLY A 121 3.29 12.06 11.05
N GLY A 122 2.34 12.35 10.14
CA GLY A 122 1.04 12.91 10.51
C GLY A 122 1.01 14.45 10.61
N ALA A 123 2.17 15.13 10.47
CA ALA A 123 2.23 16.59 10.63
C ALA A 123 1.44 17.35 9.56
N SER A 124 1.47 16.92 8.30
CA SER A 124 0.75 17.59 7.21
C SER A 124 0.51 16.66 6.00
N PRO A 125 -0.72 16.18 5.82
CA PRO A 125 -1.08 15.44 4.60
C PRO A 125 -0.84 16.24 3.31
N ALA A 126 -1.15 17.55 3.33
CA ALA A 126 -0.94 18.42 2.17
C ALA A 126 0.54 18.54 1.78
N LEU A 127 1.44 18.65 2.76
CA LEU A 127 2.89 18.65 2.50
C LEU A 127 3.36 17.30 1.96
N ALA A 128 2.86 16.19 2.50
CA ALA A 128 3.19 14.85 2.00
C ALA A 128 2.75 14.68 0.53
N GLN A 129 1.56 15.16 0.18
CA GLN A 129 1.06 15.13 -1.19
C GLN A 129 1.91 16.01 -2.12
N ARG A 130 2.23 17.23 -1.71
CA ARG A 130 3.07 18.12 -2.52
C ARG A 130 4.45 17.50 -2.78
N LEU A 131 5.11 16.98 -1.74
CA LEU A 131 6.41 16.31 -1.89
C LEU A 131 6.32 15.06 -2.76
N ARG A 132 5.22 14.29 -2.67
CA ARG A 132 4.98 13.15 -3.55
C ARG A 132 4.94 13.59 -5.01
N ASP A 133 4.24 14.69 -5.33
CA ASP A 133 4.11 15.20 -6.69
C ASP A 133 5.46 15.68 -7.21
N ASP A 134 6.19 16.49 -6.43
CA ASP A 134 7.53 16.96 -6.78
C ASP A 134 8.52 15.79 -7.02
N ILE A 135 8.46 14.73 -6.20
CA ILE A 135 9.29 13.53 -6.38
C ILE A 135 8.83 12.73 -7.61
N GLY A 136 7.51 12.66 -7.83
CA GLY A 136 6.93 11.97 -8.97
C GLY A 136 7.40 12.54 -10.31
N ASP A 137 7.57 13.84 -10.39
CA ASP A 137 8.07 14.56 -11.57
C ASP A 137 9.57 14.27 -11.84
N LEU A 138 10.33 13.88 -10.83
CA LEU A 138 11.74 13.49 -10.96
C LEU A 138 11.94 12.06 -11.48
N ILE A 139 10.90 11.21 -11.43
CA ILE A 139 11.01 9.81 -11.83
C ILE A 139 10.45 9.64 -13.25
N GLY A 140 11.35 9.73 -14.24
CA GLY A 140 11.04 9.55 -15.65
C GLY A 140 11.09 8.08 -16.11
N PRO A 141 10.71 7.82 -17.37
CA PRO A 141 10.79 6.49 -17.99
C PRO A 141 12.18 5.87 -17.92
N GLU A 142 13.24 6.67 -18.02
CA GLU A 142 14.65 6.24 -17.95
C GLU A 142 14.98 5.55 -16.63
N HIS A 143 14.37 5.99 -15.52
CA HIS A 143 14.54 5.37 -14.20
C HIS A 143 13.84 4.00 -14.14
N VAL A 144 12.66 3.89 -14.75
CA VAL A 144 11.88 2.64 -14.83
C VAL A 144 12.65 1.61 -15.66
N GLU A 145 13.09 1.97 -16.86
CA GLU A 145 13.87 1.10 -17.75
C GLU A 145 15.18 0.64 -17.08
N LEU A 146 15.86 1.55 -16.39
CA LEU A 146 17.06 1.21 -15.63
C LEU A 146 16.75 0.20 -14.53
N ALA A 147 15.70 0.41 -13.74
CA ALA A 147 15.32 -0.51 -12.67
C ALA A 147 15.02 -1.91 -13.20
N GLU A 148 14.30 -2.04 -14.32
CA GLU A 148 14.01 -3.31 -14.98
C GLU A 148 15.30 -4.01 -15.48
N ARG A 149 16.20 -3.26 -16.12
CA ARG A 149 17.49 -3.79 -16.57
C ARG A 149 18.34 -4.29 -15.41
N LEU A 150 18.42 -3.51 -14.32
CA LEU A 150 19.16 -3.92 -13.11
C LEU A 150 18.54 -5.16 -12.46
N ALA A 151 17.21 -5.26 -12.44
CA ALA A 151 16.52 -6.45 -11.93
C ALA A 151 16.87 -7.70 -12.76
N ALA A 152 16.89 -7.58 -14.10
CA ALA A 152 17.23 -8.69 -14.99
C ALA A 152 18.70 -9.16 -14.83
N LEU A 153 19.61 -8.25 -14.45
CA LEU A 153 21.02 -8.59 -14.23
C LEU A 153 21.29 -9.26 -12.87
N ARG A 154 20.36 -9.16 -11.89
CA ARG A 154 20.57 -9.70 -10.53
C ARG A 154 20.91 -11.20 -10.49
N PRO A 155 20.21 -12.11 -11.21
CA PRO A 155 20.55 -13.53 -11.19
C PRO A 155 21.97 -13.81 -11.68
N TRP A 156 22.36 -13.18 -12.79
CA TRP A 156 23.71 -13.28 -13.34
C TRP A 156 24.77 -12.74 -12.37
N ALA A 157 24.57 -11.55 -11.84
CA ALA A 157 25.50 -10.96 -10.87
C ALA A 157 25.66 -11.82 -9.60
N LYS A 158 24.60 -12.53 -9.20
CA LYS A 158 24.64 -13.47 -8.06
C LYS A 158 25.46 -14.71 -8.36
N SER A 159 25.51 -15.19 -9.61
CA SER A 159 26.32 -16.36 -10.01
C SER A 159 27.78 -16.01 -10.30
N GLU A 160 28.03 -14.86 -10.92
CA GLU A 160 29.36 -14.49 -11.44
C GLU A 160 30.20 -13.64 -10.48
N LEU A 161 29.56 -12.85 -9.60
CA LEU A 161 30.25 -11.96 -8.65
C LEU A 161 30.21 -12.56 -7.25
N GLY A 162 31.39 -12.97 -6.78
CA GLY A 162 31.54 -13.79 -5.56
C GLY A 162 31.17 -13.08 -4.26
N THR A 163 31.43 -11.76 -4.16
CA THR A 163 31.25 -11.00 -2.93
C THR A 163 30.08 -10.01 -3.03
N TYR A 164 29.60 -9.57 -1.87
CA TYR A 164 28.60 -8.50 -1.79
C TYR A 164 29.16 -7.19 -2.34
N GLU A 165 30.41 -6.88 -2.07
CA GLU A 165 31.09 -5.65 -2.48
C GLU A 165 31.22 -5.56 -3.99
N GLU A 166 31.66 -6.63 -4.66
CA GLU A 166 31.72 -6.70 -6.11
C GLU A 166 30.36 -6.46 -6.77
N ARG A 167 29.30 -7.04 -6.23
CA ARG A 167 27.94 -6.84 -6.73
C ARG A 167 27.46 -5.41 -6.53
N ARG A 168 27.70 -4.84 -5.34
CA ARG A 168 27.34 -3.44 -5.02
C ARG A 168 28.05 -2.49 -6.00
N ASP A 169 29.35 -2.63 -6.16
CA ASP A 169 30.16 -1.72 -6.97
C ASP A 169 29.81 -1.86 -8.47
N PHE A 170 29.49 -3.05 -8.92
CA PHE A 170 28.98 -3.29 -10.26
C PHE A 170 27.67 -2.54 -10.53
N PHE A 171 26.67 -2.71 -9.65
CA PHE A 171 25.37 -2.04 -9.81
C PHE A 171 25.48 -0.52 -9.64
N SER A 172 26.30 -0.03 -8.71
CA SER A 172 26.53 1.41 -8.52
C SER A 172 27.07 2.07 -9.78
N ARG A 173 28.06 1.45 -10.45
CA ARG A 173 28.60 1.97 -11.72
C ARG A 173 27.54 2.03 -12.82
N LEU A 174 26.73 0.99 -12.97
CA LEU A 174 25.64 0.98 -13.95
C LEU A 174 24.62 2.09 -13.72
N VAL A 175 24.31 2.41 -12.46
CA VAL A 175 23.41 3.52 -12.11
C VAL A 175 24.04 4.86 -12.46
N GLU A 176 25.31 5.08 -12.09
CA GLU A 176 26.04 6.31 -12.39
C GLU A 176 26.17 6.56 -13.90
N GLU A 177 26.51 5.51 -14.67
CA GLU A 177 26.65 5.59 -16.13
C GLU A 177 25.33 5.87 -16.86
N ALA A 178 24.22 5.41 -16.31
CA ALA A 178 22.90 5.55 -16.95
C ALA A 178 22.20 6.88 -16.63
N LEU A 179 22.55 7.53 -15.52
CA LEU A 179 21.86 8.75 -15.03
C LEU A 179 22.75 10.01 -15.15
N THR A 180 23.93 9.92 -15.80
CA THR A 180 24.79 11.04 -16.15
C THR A 180 24.49 11.54 -17.56
#